data_c5d2c6f46c4742bb8808aca31204476d
#
_entry.id   c5d2c6f46c4742bb8808aca31204476d
#
_cell.length_a   1.000
_cell.length_b   1.000
_cell.length_c   1.000
_cell.angle_alpha   90.00
_cell.angle_beta   90.00
_cell.angle_gamma   90.00
#
_symmetry.space_group_name_H-M   'P 1'
#
loop_
_entity.id
_entity.type
_entity.pdbx_description
1 polymer ?
#
loop_
_entity_poly.entity_id
_entity_poly.type
_entity_poly.pdbx_seq_one_letter_code
_entity_poly.pdbx_strand_id
1 'polypeptide(L)'
;MPFSVAHMERIEVDQEEVLAHENWLKMLEVQSHAGPCVTGFRLLKPVIAFGFVPIWQGVAEAWMVGSADARKYPITMTKTGRAVMDIAKISMGLHRLQITVRNTDKRAESWAYAIGFGQESVMKKYGPDGEDYLMMTRF
;
A
#
# COMPACT_ATOMS: atom_id res chain seq x y z
N MET A 1 -4.52 -9.12 -11.28
CA MET A 1 -3.39 -9.44 -12.18
C MET A 1 -2.07 -9.18 -11.46
N PRO A 2 -1.03 -9.95 -11.73
CA PRO A 2 0.27 -9.71 -11.09
C PRO A 2 0.79 -8.30 -11.37
N PHE A 3 1.50 -7.75 -10.38
CA PHE A 3 2.08 -6.42 -10.49
C PHE A 3 3.28 -6.40 -11.44
N SER A 4 3.41 -5.29 -12.18
CA SER A 4 4.62 -4.95 -12.94
C SER A 4 4.94 -3.48 -12.71
N VAL A 5 6.22 -3.13 -12.64
CA VAL A 5 6.65 -1.71 -12.53
C VAL A 5 6.07 -0.87 -13.67
N ALA A 6 5.89 -1.47 -14.86
CA ALA A 6 5.25 -0.80 -15.99
C ALA A 6 3.82 -0.33 -15.68
N HIS A 7 3.10 -0.98 -14.77
CA HIS A 7 1.79 -0.52 -14.34
C HIS A 7 1.86 0.83 -13.63
N MET A 8 2.95 1.08 -12.91
CA MET A 8 3.14 2.32 -12.15
C MET A 8 3.30 3.55 -13.05
N GLU A 9 3.88 3.35 -14.23
CA GLU A 9 4.02 4.43 -15.21
C GLU A 9 2.66 4.87 -15.75
N ARG A 10 1.65 4.00 -15.68
CA ARG A 10 0.29 4.24 -16.16
C ARG A 10 -0.67 4.70 -15.08
N ILE A 11 -0.29 4.59 -13.80
CA ILE A 11 -1.09 5.04 -12.67
C ILE A 11 -0.84 6.52 -12.43
N GLU A 12 -1.92 7.31 -12.41
CA GLU A 12 -1.87 8.71 -12.02
C GLU A 12 -1.83 8.81 -10.50
N VAL A 13 -0.68 9.20 -9.96
CA VAL A 13 -0.48 9.34 -8.51
C VAL A 13 -0.68 10.78 -8.06
N ASP A 14 -0.81 10.95 -6.73
CA ASP A 14 -0.94 12.27 -6.12
C ASP A 14 0.33 13.11 -6.28
N GLN A 15 0.17 14.44 -6.27
CA GLN A 15 1.30 15.37 -6.38
C GLN A 15 2.33 15.18 -5.26
N GLU A 16 1.88 14.83 -4.07
CA GLU A 16 2.80 14.57 -2.95
C GLU A 16 3.72 13.39 -3.22
N GLU A 17 3.24 12.40 -3.95
CA GLU A 17 4.02 11.22 -4.35
C GLU A 17 4.93 11.54 -5.55
N VAL A 18 4.53 12.47 -6.40
CA VAL A 18 5.31 12.87 -7.58
C VAL A 18 6.66 13.49 -7.21
N LEU A 19 6.73 14.21 -6.08
CA LEU A 19 7.98 14.86 -5.64
C LEU A 19 9.10 13.87 -5.30
N ALA A 20 8.75 12.63 -5.01
CA ALA A 20 9.70 11.56 -4.72
C ALA A 20 9.77 10.51 -5.85
N HIS A 21 9.29 10.86 -7.04
CA HIS A 21 8.96 9.91 -8.10
C HIS A 21 10.10 8.96 -8.49
N GLU A 22 11.31 9.45 -8.72
CA GLU A 22 12.43 8.62 -9.15
C GLU A 22 12.85 7.61 -8.07
N ASN A 23 13.00 8.07 -6.84
CA ASN A 23 13.36 7.22 -5.70
C ASN A 23 12.22 6.26 -5.37
N TRP A 24 11.00 6.72 -5.51
CA TRP A 24 9.80 5.96 -5.25
C TRP A 24 9.65 4.78 -6.22
N LEU A 25 9.86 4.99 -7.52
CA LEU A 25 9.81 3.90 -8.51
C LEU A 25 10.88 2.84 -8.26
N LYS A 26 12.10 3.26 -7.90
CA LYS A 26 13.18 2.34 -7.54
C LYS A 26 12.84 1.53 -6.30
N MET A 27 12.26 2.17 -5.30
CA MET A 27 11.84 1.50 -4.07
C MET A 27 10.74 0.48 -4.36
N LEU A 28 9.75 0.83 -5.17
CA LEU A 28 8.68 -0.08 -5.56
C LEU A 28 9.21 -1.27 -6.36
N GLU A 29 10.20 -1.06 -7.23
CA GLU A 29 10.82 -2.15 -7.95
C GLU A 29 11.47 -3.14 -6.99
N VAL A 30 12.25 -2.66 -6.03
CA VAL A 30 12.86 -3.51 -5.00
C VAL A 30 11.78 -4.25 -4.21
N GLN A 31 10.74 -3.55 -3.76
CA GLN A 31 9.65 -4.15 -3.01
C GLN A 31 8.88 -5.19 -3.82
N SER A 32 8.70 -4.97 -5.13
CA SER A 32 7.99 -5.91 -5.99
C SER A 32 8.72 -7.24 -6.16
N HIS A 33 10.05 -7.24 -6.03
CA HIS A 33 10.85 -8.46 -6.04
C HIS A 33 10.95 -9.12 -4.66
N ALA A 34 10.62 -8.41 -3.59
CA ALA A 34 10.74 -8.90 -2.22
C ALA A 34 9.56 -9.77 -1.78
N GLY A 35 8.42 -9.71 -2.47
CA GLY A 35 7.24 -10.48 -2.09
C GLY A 35 6.13 -10.40 -3.14
N PRO A 36 4.98 -11.05 -2.88
CA PRO A 36 3.86 -11.06 -3.81
C PRO A 36 3.25 -9.66 -3.96
N CYS A 37 2.85 -9.34 -5.18
CA CYS A 37 2.16 -8.09 -5.47
C CYS A 37 1.16 -8.26 -6.61
N VAL A 38 0.10 -7.45 -6.56
CA VAL A 38 -1.00 -7.50 -7.52
C VAL A 38 -1.40 -6.10 -7.95
N THR A 39 -1.92 -5.99 -9.17
CA THR A 39 -2.47 -4.74 -9.70
C THR A 39 -3.95 -4.93 -9.99
N GLY A 40 -4.77 -4.01 -9.51
CA GLY A 40 -6.19 -3.93 -9.85
C GLY A 40 -6.41 -3.04 -11.07
N PHE A 41 -7.24 -3.49 -12.00
CA PHE A 41 -7.56 -2.78 -13.23
C PHE A 41 -9.05 -2.43 -13.30
N ARG A 42 -9.34 -1.32 -13.96
CA ARG A 42 -10.67 -0.97 -14.39
C ARG A 42 -10.62 -0.57 -15.86
N LEU A 43 -11.40 -1.26 -16.70
CA LEU A 43 -11.45 -1.01 -18.15
C LEU A 43 -10.05 -0.94 -18.77
N LEU A 44 -9.20 -1.91 -18.47
CA LEU A 44 -7.81 -2.02 -18.96
C LEU A 44 -6.85 -0.95 -18.43
N LYS A 45 -7.30 -0.09 -17.51
CA LYS A 45 -6.45 0.92 -16.87
C LYS A 45 -6.07 0.48 -15.46
N PRO A 46 -4.79 0.43 -15.09
CA PRO A 46 -4.40 0.11 -13.72
C PRO A 46 -4.83 1.24 -12.78
N VAL A 47 -5.51 0.89 -11.69
CA VAL A 47 -6.04 1.88 -10.74
C VAL A 47 -5.43 1.75 -9.35
N ILE A 48 -4.97 0.57 -8.97
CA ILE A 48 -4.40 0.33 -7.65
C ILE A 48 -3.39 -0.82 -7.72
N ALA A 49 -2.34 -0.73 -6.94
CA ALA A 49 -1.38 -1.81 -6.75
C ALA A 49 -1.19 -2.10 -5.28
N PHE A 50 -1.04 -3.37 -4.94
CA PHE A 50 -0.75 -3.87 -3.59
C PHE A 50 0.49 -4.74 -3.64
N GLY A 51 1.28 -4.71 -2.59
CA GLY A 51 2.38 -5.64 -2.43
C GLY A 51 2.64 -5.96 -0.97
N PHE A 52 3.33 -7.06 -0.74
CA PHE A 52 3.63 -7.58 0.60
C PHE A 52 5.08 -7.97 0.67
N VAL A 53 5.80 -7.38 1.61
CA VAL A 53 7.22 -7.68 1.85
C VAL A 53 7.30 -8.53 3.11
N PRO A 54 7.67 -9.82 3.02
CA PRO A 54 7.86 -10.64 4.20
C PRO A 54 8.99 -10.11 5.07
N ILE A 55 8.73 -9.95 6.37
CA ILE A 55 9.74 -9.56 7.35
C ILE A 55 10.39 -10.83 7.92
N TRP A 56 9.56 -11.74 8.41
CA TRP A 56 9.88 -13.11 8.77
C TRP A 56 8.59 -13.94 8.71
N GLN A 57 8.67 -15.21 9.06
CA GLN A 57 7.49 -16.08 8.98
C GLN A 57 6.35 -15.52 9.83
N GLY A 58 5.20 -15.31 9.22
CA GLY A 58 4.00 -14.82 9.89
C GLY A 58 3.86 -13.30 9.97
N VAL A 59 4.86 -12.54 9.53
CA VAL A 59 4.83 -11.07 9.54
C VAL A 59 5.22 -10.51 8.18
N ALA A 60 4.39 -9.61 7.66
CA ALA A 60 4.68 -8.92 6.40
C ALA A 60 4.30 -7.44 6.48
N GLU A 61 5.00 -6.62 5.72
CA GLU A 61 4.66 -5.23 5.53
C GLU A 61 3.99 -5.06 4.17
N ALA A 62 2.80 -4.49 4.18
CA ALA A 62 2.06 -4.20 2.96
C ALA A 62 2.40 -2.80 2.45
N TRP A 63 2.37 -2.65 1.13
CA TRP A 63 2.41 -1.35 0.50
C TRP A 63 1.29 -1.25 -0.52
N MET A 64 0.83 -0.02 -0.76
CA MET A 64 -0.30 0.25 -1.63
C MET A 64 -0.06 1.53 -2.39
N VAL A 65 -0.44 1.53 -3.67
CA VAL A 65 -0.42 2.73 -4.50
C VAL A 65 -1.74 2.79 -5.26
N GLY A 66 -2.47 3.88 -5.05
CA GLY A 66 -3.75 4.12 -5.71
C GLY A 66 -3.70 5.32 -6.64
N SER A 67 -4.50 5.28 -7.70
CA SER A 67 -4.70 6.42 -8.61
C SER A 67 -5.82 7.33 -8.11
N ALA A 68 -5.92 8.53 -8.73
CA ALA A 68 -7.06 9.41 -8.48
C ALA A 68 -8.39 8.75 -8.86
N ASP A 69 -8.38 7.86 -9.88
CA ASP A 69 -9.58 7.11 -10.27
C ASP A 69 -10.07 6.16 -9.17
N ALA A 70 -9.16 5.58 -8.39
CA ALA A 70 -9.52 4.70 -7.28
C ALA A 70 -10.42 5.42 -6.26
N ARG A 71 -10.22 6.71 -6.06
CA ARG A 71 -11.00 7.52 -5.10
C ARG A 71 -12.44 7.74 -5.49
N LYS A 72 -12.77 7.56 -6.77
CA LYS A 72 -14.14 7.70 -7.28
C LYS A 72 -15.01 6.51 -6.88
N TYR A 73 -14.40 5.43 -6.40
CA TYR A 73 -15.07 4.17 -6.08
C TYR A 73 -14.70 3.69 -4.67
N PRO A 74 -14.99 4.50 -3.63
CA PRO A 74 -14.52 4.19 -2.27
C PRO A 74 -15.05 2.87 -1.73
N ILE A 75 -16.29 2.50 -2.03
CA ILE A 75 -16.87 1.23 -1.57
C ILE A 75 -16.17 0.05 -2.22
N THR A 76 -15.97 0.11 -3.54
CA THR A 76 -15.26 -0.95 -4.29
C THR A 76 -13.83 -1.08 -3.82
N MET A 77 -13.12 0.04 -3.62
CA MET A 77 -11.73 0.03 -3.17
C MET A 77 -11.61 -0.53 -1.75
N THR A 78 -12.54 -0.22 -0.88
CA THR A 78 -12.56 -0.76 0.49
C THR A 78 -12.79 -2.28 0.48
N LYS A 79 -13.76 -2.75 -0.29
CA LYS A 79 -14.03 -4.20 -0.43
C LYS A 79 -12.82 -4.93 -1.03
N THR A 80 -12.23 -4.37 -2.07
CA THR A 80 -11.05 -4.95 -2.73
C THR A 80 -9.86 -4.98 -1.76
N GLY A 81 -9.61 -3.87 -1.07
CA GLY A 81 -8.52 -3.79 -0.08
C GLY A 81 -8.66 -4.82 1.03
N ARG A 82 -9.86 -4.95 1.60
CA ARG A 82 -10.13 -5.97 2.62
C ARG A 82 -9.90 -7.38 2.10
N ALA A 83 -10.40 -7.67 0.91
CA ALA A 83 -10.25 -9.01 0.30
C ALA A 83 -8.77 -9.33 0.04
N VAL A 84 -8.01 -8.39 -0.48
CA VAL A 84 -6.57 -8.57 -0.73
C VAL A 84 -5.82 -8.84 0.57
N MET A 85 -6.12 -8.09 1.64
CA MET A 85 -5.49 -8.29 2.94
C MET A 85 -5.86 -9.65 3.55
N ASP A 86 -7.12 -10.07 3.44
CA ASP A 86 -7.57 -11.38 3.93
C ASP A 86 -6.89 -12.51 3.18
N ILE A 87 -6.82 -12.42 1.86
CA ILE A 87 -6.14 -13.42 1.02
C ILE A 87 -4.66 -13.51 1.37
N ALA A 88 -3.99 -12.38 1.54
CA ALA A 88 -2.58 -12.35 1.91
C ALA A 88 -2.34 -13.00 3.27
N LYS A 89 -3.19 -12.72 4.26
CA LYS A 89 -3.09 -13.33 5.59
C LYS A 89 -3.20 -14.84 5.51
N ILE A 90 -4.14 -15.36 4.73
CA ILE A 90 -4.36 -16.79 4.59
C ILE A 90 -3.22 -17.44 3.79
N SER A 91 -2.92 -16.90 2.62
CA SER A 91 -1.95 -17.50 1.70
C SER A 91 -0.51 -17.45 2.21
N MET A 92 -0.16 -16.43 2.97
CA MET A 92 1.18 -16.27 3.55
C MET A 92 1.26 -16.73 5.01
N GLY A 93 0.15 -17.16 5.61
CA GLY A 93 0.11 -17.61 7.00
C GLY A 93 0.46 -16.49 7.98
N LEU A 94 -0.07 -15.28 7.78
CA LEU A 94 0.31 -14.12 8.58
C LEU A 94 -0.52 -14.02 9.86
N HIS A 95 0.18 -13.75 10.96
CA HIS A 95 -0.44 -13.33 12.22
C HIS A 95 -0.33 -11.81 12.42
N ARG A 96 0.46 -11.13 11.58
CA ARG A 96 0.60 -9.67 11.60
C ARG A 96 0.81 -9.12 10.20
N LEU A 97 -0.03 -8.15 9.82
CA LEU A 97 0.21 -7.25 8.69
C LEU A 97 0.47 -5.86 9.22
N GLN A 98 1.43 -5.18 8.67
CA GLN A 98 1.74 -3.79 9.04
C GLN A 98 1.88 -2.92 7.80
N ILE A 99 1.58 -1.64 7.97
CA ILE A 99 1.81 -0.61 6.94
C ILE A 99 2.34 0.65 7.61
N THR A 100 3.06 1.46 6.86
CA THR A 100 3.45 2.79 7.29
C THR A 100 2.68 3.82 6.48
N VAL A 101 2.15 4.83 7.16
CA VAL A 101 1.35 5.90 6.56
C VAL A 101 1.93 7.22 7.01
N ARG A 102 2.17 8.14 6.07
CA ARG A 102 2.64 9.49 6.43
C ARG A 102 1.60 10.14 7.35
N ASN A 103 2.05 10.70 8.47
CA ASN A 103 1.17 11.26 9.49
C ASN A 103 0.25 12.38 8.96
N THR A 104 0.69 13.11 7.94
CA THR A 104 -0.10 14.17 7.31
C THR A 104 -1.07 13.67 6.24
N ASP A 105 -0.92 12.43 5.80
CA ASP A 105 -1.78 11.85 4.77
C ASP A 105 -3.05 11.25 5.40
N LYS A 106 -4.00 12.12 5.69
CA LYS A 106 -5.26 11.71 6.36
C LYS A 106 -6.15 10.83 5.50
N ARG A 107 -6.02 10.94 4.18
CA ARG A 107 -6.77 10.09 3.26
C ARG A 107 -6.27 8.64 3.31
N ALA A 108 -4.97 8.45 3.25
CA ALA A 108 -4.37 7.13 3.38
C ALA A 108 -4.67 6.52 4.75
N GLU A 109 -4.58 7.31 5.81
CA GLU A 109 -4.92 6.87 7.16
C GLU A 109 -6.36 6.39 7.25
N SER A 110 -7.33 7.19 6.76
CA SER A 110 -8.75 6.83 6.78
C SER A 110 -9.04 5.55 6.02
N TRP A 111 -8.41 5.38 4.86
CA TRP A 111 -8.58 4.17 4.08
C TRP A 111 -7.95 2.95 4.75
N ALA A 112 -6.81 3.12 5.39
CA ALA A 112 -6.18 2.05 6.17
C ALA A 112 -7.12 1.54 7.27
N TYR A 113 -7.78 2.44 8.01
CA TYR A 113 -8.80 2.05 8.97
C TYR A 113 -9.95 1.29 8.31
N ALA A 114 -10.41 1.78 7.16
CA ALA A 114 -11.53 1.16 6.44
C ALA A 114 -11.22 -0.27 5.99
N ILE A 115 -9.98 -0.60 5.69
CA ILE A 115 -9.57 -1.95 5.27
C ILE A 115 -9.07 -2.82 6.43
N GLY A 116 -9.22 -2.35 7.67
CA GLY A 116 -9.02 -3.17 8.86
C GLY A 116 -7.75 -2.95 9.65
N PHE A 117 -6.96 -1.92 9.32
CA PHE A 117 -5.78 -1.57 10.11
C PHE A 117 -6.15 -0.65 11.27
N GLY A 118 -5.37 -0.72 12.34
CA GLY A 118 -5.45 0.21 13.46
C GLY A 118 -4.10 0.83 13.75
N GLN A 119 -4.10 2.02 14.32
CA GLN A 119 -2.85 2.69 14.68
C GLN A 119 -2.19 1.98 15.86
N GLU A 120 -0.93 1.61 15.70
CA GLU A 120 -0.12 1.02 16.77
C GLU A 120 0.81 2.06 17.40
N SER A 121 1.46 2.89 16.61
CA SER A 121 2.41 3.88 17.11
C SER A 121 2.67 5.00 16.12
N VAL A 122 3.28 6.07 16.62
CA VAL A 122 3.83 7.16 15.79
C VAL A 122 5.33 6.94 15.65
N MET A 123 5.79 6.90 14.42
CA MET A 123 7.20 6.72 14.09
C MET A 123 7.83 8.09 13.82
N LYS A 124 8.43 8.66 14.86
CA LYS A 124 9.00 10.01 14.78
C LYS A 124 10.23 10.03 13.87
N LYS A 125 10.28 11.02 12.98
CA LYS A 125 11.39 11.27 12.06
C LYS A 125 11.72 10.09 11.14
N TYR A 126 10.75 9.27 10.88
CA TYR A 126 10.90 8.08 10.04
C TYR A 126 11.06 8.41 8.56
N GLY A 127 10.38 9.43 8.07
CA GLY A 127 10.37 9.79 6.66
C GLY A 127 11.69 10.35 6.16
N PRO A 128 11.92 10.36 4.86
CA PRO A 128 13.19 10.82 4.27
C PRO A 128 13.51 12.29 4.58
N ASP A 129 12.49 13.12 4.80
CA ASP A 129 12.68 14.52 5.17
C ASP A 129 12.51 14.77 6.67
N GLY A 130 12.49 13.70 7.47
CA GLY A 130 12.34 13.76 8.92
C GLY A 130 10.89 13.90 9.38
N GLU A 131 9.91 13.71 8.50
CA GLU A 131 8.50 13.74 8.86
C GLU A 131 8.08 12.47 9.61
N ASP A 132 7.05 12.59 10.45
CA ASP A 132 6.52 11.48 11.21
C ASP A 132 5.63 10.58 10.33
N TYR A 133 5.68 9.28 10.62
CA TYR A 133 4.80 8.29 10.03
C TYR A 133 4.00 7.58 11.12
N LEU A 134 2.90 6.97 10.71
CA LEU A 134 2.13 6.08 11.57
C LEU A 134 2.48 4.64 11.23
N MET A 135 2.70 3.81 12.25
CA MET A 135 2.71 2.36 12.11
C MET A 135 1.29 1.88 12.35
N MET A 136 0.71 1.24 11.36
CA MET A 136 -0.64 0.70 11.44
C MET A 136 -0.59 -0.82 11.25
N THR A 137 -1.41 -1.54 12.00
CA THR A 137 -1.36 -3.00 12.05
C THR A 137 -2.73 -3.62 11.88
N ARG A 138 -2.74 -4.84 11.35
CA ARG A 138 -3.92 -5.68 11.19
C ARG A 138 -3.56 -7.12 11.58
N PHE A 139 -4.30 -7.66 12.52
CA PHE A 139 -4.08 -9.01 13.02
C PHE A 139 -5.04 -10.03 12.46
#